data_5b5306f090701e96ec94203927092faf
#
_entry.id   5b5306f090701e96ec94203927092faf
#
_cell.length_a   1.000
_cell.length_b   1.000
_cell.length_c   1.000
_cell.angle_alpha   90.00
_cell.angle_beta   90.00
_cell.angle_gamma   90.00
#
_symmetry.space_group_name_H-M   'P 1'
#
loop_
_entity.id
_entity.type
_entity.pdbx_description
1 polymer ?
#
loop_
_entity_poly.entity_id
_entity_poly.type
_entity_poly.pdbx_seq_one_letter_code
_entity_poly.pdbx_strand_id
1 'polypeptide(L)'
;MPVLHNRVSNEMLKARMLAETEPRTTISFYKYFTIDDPQATRDALYQAFTALNVFGRVYLAREGINAQISVPESKVSAFRNVLYQFDPALNGLRLNIALDDDGKSFWVLRMKVRERIVADGIDDPEFNPADVGEYLKAAEVNAMLDDPDAVFIDMRNHYEYEVGHFENAMEIPADTFREQLPKAVEMMQEHKDKKIVMYCTGGIRCEKASAWMKHNGFNKVWHIEGGIIEYARRAREQGLPVRFIGKNFVFDERMGERISDDVIAQCHQCGAPCDTHTNCKNDGCHLLFIQCPACAEKFNGCCSELCSEESILPEEEQRRRRAGRENGNKIFNKSRGRLNTKLGIPDPK
;
A
#
# COMPACT_ATOMS: atom_id res chain seq x y z
N MET A 1 -28.82 -7.97 16.96
CA MET A 1 -27.46 -8.10 16.42
C MET A 1 -26.71 -6.80 16.68
N PRO A 2 -25.45 -6.83 17.14
CA PRO A 2 -24.69 -5.60 17.32
C PRO A 2 -24.50 -4.94 15.94
N VAL A 3 -24.55 -3.60 15.92
CA VAL A 3 -24.34 -2.82 14.70
C VAL A 3 -22.86 -2.87 14.35
N LEU A 4 -22.48 -3.64 13.32
CA LEU A 4 -21.10 -3.87 12.88
C LEU A 4 -20.64 -2.85 11.81
N HIS A 5 -21.23 -1.65 11.79
CA HIS A 5 -20.81 -0.54 10.94
C HIS A 5 -21.02 0.80 11.64
N ASN A 6 -20.23 1.77 11.27
CA ASN A 6 -20.28 3.08 11.84
C ASN A 6 -21.41 3.93 11.21
N ARG A 7 -22.21 4.62 12.05
CA ARG A 7 -23.29 5.53 11.63
C ARG A 7 -22.90 7.01 11.74
N VAL A 8 -21.67 7.30 12.17
CA VAL A 8 -21.15 8.66 12.32
C VAL A 8 -20.50 9.10 11.01
N SER A 9 -20.59 10.39 10.65
CA SER A 9 -19.95 10.91 9.44
C SER A 9 -18.43 10.78 9.51
N ASN A 10 -17.79 10.62 8.35
CA ASN A 10 -16.32 10.54 8.27
C ASN A 10 -15.65 11.78 8.84
N GLU A 11 -16.22 12.97 8.65
CA GLU A 11 -15.71 14.23 9.19
C GLU A 11 -15.67 14.24 10.71
N MET A 12 -16.76 13.80 11.36
CA MET A 12 -16.81 13.69 12.82
C MET A 12 -15.81 12.66 13.35
N LEU A 13 -15.64 11.54 12.66
CA LEU A 13 -14.69 10.51 13.05
C LEU A 13 -13.24 11.01 12.92
N LYS A 14 -12.94 11.71 11.83
CA LYS A 14 -11.62 12.31 11.62
C LYS A 14 -11.34 13.40 12.65
N ALA A 15 -12.32 14.25 12.95
CA ALA A 15 -12.19 15.27 14.01
C ALA A 15 -11.93 14.64 15.38
N ARG A 16 -12.62 13.55 15.73
CA ARG A 16 -12.37 12.80 16.98
C ARG A 16 -10.96 12.25 17.05
N MET A 17 -10.48 11.62 15.97
CA MET A 17 -9.12 11.10 15.92
C MET A 17 -8.08 12.22 16.04
N LEU A 18 -8.28 13.37 15.39
CA LEU A 18 -7.37 14.51 15.49
C LEU A 18 -7.34 15.12 16.90
N ALA A 19 -8.46 15.07 17.64
CA ALA A 19 -8.57 15.53 19.02
C ALA A 19 -8.05 14.50 20.04
N GLU A 20 -7.80 13.26 19.64
CA GLU A 20 -7.27 12.23 20.53
C GLU A 20 -5.82 12.55 20.92
N THR A 21 -5.55 12.54 22.22
CA THR A 21 -4.23 12.86 22.78
C THR A 21 -3.40 11.60 23.09
N GLU A 22 -4.03 10.43 23.16
CA GLU A 22 -3.33 9.17 23.36
C GLU A 22 -2.51 8.83 22.12
N PRO A 23 -1.20 8.55 22.27
CA PRO A 23 -0.37 8.09 21.16
C PRO A 23 -0.91 6.76 20.58
N ARG A 24 -0.77 6.58 19.29
CA ARG A 24 -1.18 5.35 18.60
C ARG A 24 -0.03 4.80 17.78
N THR A 25 0.04 3.48 17.69
CA THR A 25 1.02 2.76 16.86
C THR A 25 0.34 2.25 15.61
N THR A 26 0.88 2.59 14.45
CA THR A 26 0.43 2.06 13.17
C THR A 26 1.14 0.73 12.88
N ILE A 27 0.32 -0.29 12.63
CA ILE A 27 0.78 -1.68 12.46
C ILE A 27 0.20 -2.24 11.18
N SER A 28 1.01 -2.95 10.41
CA SER A 28 0.53 -3.76 9.29
C SER A 28 0.94 -5.22 9.46
N PHE A 29 0.06 -6.12 9.06
CA PHE A 29 0.31 -7.56 9.06
C PHE A 29 -0.56 -8.27 8.04
N TYR A 30 -0.11 -9.44 7.62
CA TYR A 30 -0.89 -10.36 6.81
C TYR A 30 -0.50 -11.79 7.14
N LYS A 31 -1.42 -12.72 6.87
CA LYS A 31 -1.16 -14.14 6.94
C LYS A 31 -2.01 -14.89 5.93
N TYR A 32 -1.38 -15.73 5.13
CA TYR A 32 -2.05 -16.73 4.32
C TYR A 32 -2.29 -17.98 5.16
N PHE A 33 -3.54 -18.34 5.37
CA PHE A 33 -4.00 -19.55 6.05
C PHE A 33 -5.49 -19.76 5.73
N THR A 34 -5.97 -20.99 5.86
CA THR A 34 -7.37 -21.28 5.55
C THR A 34 -8.29 -20.73 6.64
N ILE A 35 -9.28 -19.95 6.21
CA ILE A 35 -10.38 -19.46 7.04
C ILE A 35 -11.68 -20.09 6.50
N ASP A 36 -12.28 -21.00 7.27
CA ASP A 36 -13.46 -21.74 6.85
C ASP A 36 -14.68 -20.81 6.69
N ASP A 37 -14.92 -19.92 7.65
CA ASP A 37 -15.96 -18.92 7.63
C ASP A 37 -15.39 -17.50 7.79
N PRO A 38 -15.02 -16.84 6.69
CA PRO A 38 -14.49 -15.46 6.74
C PRO A 38 -15.48 -14.44 7.31
N GLN A 39 -16.80 -14.70 7.22
CA GLN A 39 -17.81 -13.78 7.74
C GLN A 39 -17.89 -13.86 9.27
N ALA A 40 -17.96 -15.05 9.84
CA ALA A 40 -17.93 -15.25 11.29
C ALA A 40 -16.62 -14.75 11.90
N THR A 41 -15.48 -15.06 11.26
CA THR A 41 -14.15 -14.57 11.64
C THR A 41 -14.10 -13.04 11.63
N ARG A 42 -14.62 -12.39 10.59
CA ARG A 42 -14.70 -10.93 10.50
C ARG A 42 -15.49 -10.34 11.66
N ASP A 43 -16.64 -10.92 11.98
CA ASP A 43 -17.52 -10.41 13.03
C ASP A 43 -16.87 -10.52 14.41
N ALA A 44 -16.22 -11.64 14.70
CA ALA A 44 -15.51 -11.87 15.97
C ALA A 44 -14.29 -10.91 16.11
N LEU A 45 -13.46 -10.78 15.07
CA LEU A 45 -12.34 -9.85 15.07
C LEU A 45 -12.79 -8.39 15.15
N TYR A 46 -13.89 -8.03 14.50
CA TYR A 46 -14.45 -6.67 14.56
C TYR A 46 -14.84 -6.29 15.99
N GLN A 47 -15.48 -7.20 16.73
CA GLN A 47 -15.84 -6.97 18.13
C GLN A 47 -14.57 -6.83 19.01
N ALA A 48 -13.61 -7.74 18.85
CA ALA A 48 -12.38 -7.73 19.63
C ALA A 48 -11.54 -6.45 19.37
N PHE A 49 -11.40 -6.03 18.11
CA PHE A 49 -10.63 -4.84 17.76
C PHE A 49 -11.36 -3.55 18.16
N THR A 50 -12.69 -3.53 18.07
CA THR A 50 -13.49 -2.39 18.55
C THR A 50 -13.34 -2.19 20.05
N ALA A 51 -13.33 -3.26 20.86
CA ALA A 51 -13.11 -3.19 22.31
C ALA A 51 -11.73 -2.62 22.68
N LEU A 52 -10.74 -2.78 21.80
CA LEU A 52 -9.40 -2.23 21.95
C LEU A 52 -9.23 -0.84 21.31
N ASN A 53 -10.30 -0.25 20.78
CA ASN A 53 -10.25 1.03 20.07
C ASN A 53 -9.28 1.04 18.88
N VAL A 54 -9.21 -0.08 18.14
CA VAL A 54 -8.40 -0.22 16.93
C VAL A 54 -9.10 0.47 15.77
N PHE A 55 -8.36 1.27 15.00
CA PHE A 55 -8.80 1.81 13.71
C PHE A 55 -8.02 1.15 12.58
N GLY A 56 -8.51 1.23 11.36
CA GLY A 56 -7.78 0.70 10.20
C GLY A 56 -8.65 -0.04 9.19
N ARG A 57 -7.97 -0.71 8.29
CA ARG A 57 -8.58 -1.52 7.23
C ARG A 57 -8.11 -2.96 7.37
N VAL A 58 -9.07 -3.87 7.43
CA VAL A 58 -8.81 -5.31 7.49
C VAL A 58 -9.61 -6.00 6.41
N TYR A 59 -8.94 -6.81 5.63
CA TYR A 59 -9.52 -7.68 4.62
C TYR A 59 -9.35 -9.14 5.03
N LEU A 60 -10.44 -9.88 4.97
CA LEU A 60 -10.45 -11.32 5.21
C LEU A 60 -10.96 -12.03 3.96
N ALA A 61 -10.38 -13.19 3.70
CA ALA A 61 -10.80 -14.10 2.64
C ALA A 61 -10.62 -15.55 3.13
N ARG A 62 -11.08 -16.52 2.35
CA ARG A 62 -10.79 -17.94 2.67
C ARG A 62 -9.30 -18.24 2.73
N GLU A 63 -8.46 -17.45 2.03
CA GLU A 63 -7.01 -17.62 1.96
C GLU A 63 -6.26 -16.89 3.09
N GLY A 64 -6.93 -16.10 3.98
CA GLY A 64 -6.23 -15.43 5.07
C GLY A 64 -6.73 -14.05 5.46
N ILE A 65 -5.83 -13.27 6.04
CA ILE A 65 -6.05 -11.91 6.57
C ILE A 65 -4.99 -10.94 6.06
N ASN A 66 -5.41 -9.69 5.79
CA ASN A 66 -4.53 -8.55 5.49
C ASN A 66 -5.03 -7.32 6.24
N ALA A 67 -4.18 -6.71 7.05
CA ALA A 67 -4.53 -5.62 7.94
C ALA A 67 -3.52 -4.47 7.90
N GLN A 68 -4.03 -3.24 7.88
CA GLN A 68 -3.31 -2.02 8.20
C GLN A 68 -4.15 -1.29 9.25
N ILE A 69 -3.61 -1.12 10.44
CA ILE A 69 -4.35 -0.65 11.60
C ILE A 69 -3.56 0.36 12.42
N SER A 70 -4.28 1.10 13.24
CA SER A 70 -3.75 1.99 14.27
C SER A 70 -4.31 1.55 15.64
N VAL A 71 -3.43 1.32 16.59
CA VAL A 71 -3.75 0.79 17.92
C VAL A 71 -3.29 1.80 18.96
N PRO A 72 -4.10 2.17 19.99
CA PRO A 72 -3.61 2.97 21.10
C PRO A 72 -2.38 2.35 21.73
N GLU A 73 -1.34 3.13 22.01
CA GLU A 73 -0.05 2.62 22.47
C GLU A 73 -0.20 1.79 23.76
N SER A 74 -1.05 2.24 24.69
CA SER A 74 -1.38 1.51 25.92
C SER A 74 -2.02 0.15 25.69
N LYS A 75 -2.60 -0.09 24.52
CA LYS A 75 -3.32 -1.34 24.17
C LYS A 75 -2.57 -2.25 23.20
N VAL A 76 -1.37 -1.90 22.74
CA VAL A 76 -0.60 -2.69 21.77
C VAL A 76 -0.33 -4.12 22.29
N SER A 77 0.04 -4.28 23.57
CA SER A 77 0.27 -5.60 24.16
C SER A 77 -1.01 -6.43 24.25
N ALA A 78 -2.13 -5.81 24.64
CA ALA A 78 -3.43 -6.48 24.68
C ALA A 78 -3.90 -6.87 23.26
N PHE A 79 -3.72 -5.98 22.29
CA PHE A 79 -3.99 -6.27 20.86
C PHE A 79 -3.21 -7.49 20.37
N ARG A 80 -1.89 -7.53 20.65
CA ARG A 80 -1.04 -8.67 20.27
C ARG A 80 -1.54 -9.97 20.88
N ASN A 81 -1.87 -9.98 22.15
CA ASN A 81 -2.40 -11.16 22.83
C ASN A 81 -3.71 -11.64 22.22
N VAL A 82 -4.66 -10.71 21.98
CA VAL A 82 -5.95 -11.05 21.34
C VAL A 82 -5.71 -11.64 19.94
N LEU A 83 -4.86 -11.02 19.13
CA LEU A 83 -4.56 -11.50 17.78
C LEU A 83 -3.93 -12.90 17.80
N TYR A 84 -2.91 -13.11 18.65
CA TYR A 84 -2.16 -14.37 18.70
C TYR A 84 -2.97 -15.54 19.30
N GLN A 85 -3.95 -15.24 20.15
CA GLN A 85 -4.84 -16.24 20.72
C GLN A 85 -6.08 -16.52 19.87
N PHE A 86 -6.34 -15.66 18.87
CA PHE A 86 -7.54 -15.77 18.06
C PHE A 86 -7.55 -17.03 17.18
N ASP A 87 -6.41 -17.36 16.58
CA ASP A 87 -6.22 -18.56 15.77
C ASP A 87 -4.76 -19.04 15.88
N PRO A 88 -4.49 -20.35 15.95
CA PRO A 88 -3.12 -20.87 16.00
C PRO A 88 -2.22 -20.39 14.87
N ALA A 89 -2.77 -20.17 13.66
CA ALA A 89 -2.03 -19.66 12.51
C ALA A 89 -1.54 -18.21 12.69
N LEU A 90 -2.16 -17.45 13.60
CA LEU A 90 -1.79 -16.07 13.91
C LEU A 90 -0.81 -15.95 15.07
N ASN A 91 -0.53 -17.05 15.77
CA ASN A 91 0.42 -17.05 16.89
C ASN A 91 1.83 -16.73 16.39
N GLY A 92 2.49 -15.73 16.99
CA GLY A 92 3.83 -15.29 16.60
C GLY A 92 3.90 -14.57 15.25
N LEU A 93 2.76 -14.20 14.66
CA LEU A 93 2.70 -13.45 13.41
C LEU A 93 3.53 -12.16 13.51
N ARG A 94 4.31 -11.88 12.45
CA ARG A 94 5.06 -10.61 12.35
C ARG A 94 4.09 -9.42 12.26
N LEU A 95 4.38 -8.43 13.08
CA LEU A 95 3.71 -7.13 13.07
C LEU A 95 4.72 -6.09 12.57
N ASN A 96 4.50 -5.57 11.38
CA ASN A 96 5.30 -4.48 10.83
C ASN A 96 4.86 -3.17 11.46
N ILE A 97 5.72 -2.56 12.26
CA ILE A 97 5.49 -1.26 12.89
C ILE A 97 5.92 -0.16 11.91
N ALA A 98 5.11 0.88 11.78
CA ALA A 98 5.43 2.05 10.98
C ALA A 98 6.76 2.69 11.38
N LEU A 99 7.49 3.21 10.41
CA LEU A 99 8.82 3.84 10.60
C LEU A 99 8.70 5.31 10.94
N ASP A 100 7.69 5.97 10.38
CA ASP A 100 7.37 7.38 10.57
C ASP A 100 5.87 7.46 10.88
N ASP A 101 5.53 7.59 12.17
CA ASP A 101 4.17 7.45 12.68
C ASP A 101 3.77 8.66 13.54
N ASP A 102 2.87 9.47 13.02
CA ASP A 102 2.25 10.58 13.76
C ASP A 102 1.02 10.15 14.59
N GLY A 103 0.69 8.86 14.60
CA GLY A 103 -0.48 8.29 15.27
C GLY A 103 -1.82 8.62 14.60
N LYS A 104 -1.82 9.26 13.42
CA LYS A 104 -3.03 9.74 12.73
C LYS A 104 -3.35 8.99 11.43
N SER A 105 -2.85 7.77 11.29
CA SER A 105 -2.97 6.96 10.07
C SER A 105 -4.41 6.53 9.72
N PHE A 106 -5.26 6.30 10.71
CA PHE A 106 -6.66 5.88 10.51
C PHE A 106 -7.60 6.50 11.55
N TRP A 107 -8.87 6.72 11.18
CA TRP A 107 -9.90 7.28 12.08
C TRP A 107 -11.12 6.37 12.29
N VAL A 108 -11.17 5.21 11.64
CA VAL A 108 -12.29 4.26 11.76
C VAL A 108 -11.83 2.84 11.46
N LEU A 109 -12.41 1.84 12.14
CA LEU A 109 -12.20 0.44 11.81
C LEU A 109 -13.13 0.03 10.66
N ARG A 110 -12.55 -0.48 9.59
CA ARG A 110 -13.26 -1.07 8.44
C ARG A 110 -12.77 -2.49 8.20
N MET A 111 -13.63 -3.46 8.42
CA MET A 111 -13.35 -4.86 8.09
C MET A 111 -14.26 -5.33 6.97
N LYS A 112 -13.70 -5.97 5.95
CA LYS A 112 -14.44 -6.46 4.78
C LYS A 112 -14.01 -7.87 4.44
N VAL A 113 -14.98 -8.74 4.16
CA VAL A 113 -14.73 -10.01 3.49
C VAL A 113 -14.55 -9.76 2.01
N ARG A 114 -13.57 -10.41 1.42
CA ARG A 114 -13.21 -10.34 0.00
C ARG A 114 -13.01 -11.77 -0.54
N GLU A 115 -12.95 -11.92 -1.85
CA GLU A 115 -12.57 -13.18 -2.47
C GLU A 115 -11.12 -13.54 -2.17
N ARG A 116 -10.24 -12.52 -2.16
CA ARG A 116 -8.79 -12.64 -1.91
C ARG A 116 -8.31 -11.48 -1.02
N ILE A 117 -7.25 -11.73 -0.24
CA ILE A 117 -6.65 -10.69 0.61
C ILE A 117 -5.73 -9.73 -0.15
N VAL A 118 -5.33 -10.10 -1.37
CA VAL A 118 -4.68 -9.23 -2.36
C VAL A 118 -5.27 -9.54 -3.74
N ALA A 119 -5.53 -8.52 -4.55
CA ALA A 119 -6.19 -8.67 -5.85
C ALA A 119 -5.17 -9.11 -6.92
N ASP A 120 -4.79 -10.39 -6.90
CA ASP A 120 -3.80 -10.99 -7.83
C ASP A 120 -4.39 -11.35 -9.20
N GLY A 121 -5.68 -11.70 -9.26
CA GLY A 121 -6.37 -12.09 -10.50
C GLY A 121 -5.89 -13.41 -11.10
N ILE A 122 -5.13 -14.22 -10.36
CA ILE A 122 -4.68 -15.54 -10.82
C ILE A 122 -5.90 -16.49 -10.84
N ASP A 123 -6.22 -17.00 -12.00
CA ASP A 123 -7.30 -17.99 -12.18
C ASP A 123 -6.73 -19.24 -12.85
N ASP A 124 -5.76 -19.85 -12.19
CA ASP A 124 -5.07 -21.07 -12.62
C ASP A 124 -5.21 -22.12 -11.51
N PRO A 125 -5.91 -23.23 -11.76
CA PRO A 125 -6.13 -24.27 -10.74
C PRO A 125 -4.86 -25.03 -10.36
N GLU A 126 -3.81 -24.98 -11.16
CA GLU A 126 -2.51 -25.62 -10.87
C GLU A 126 -1.59 -24.69 -10.06
N PHE A 127 -1.95 -23.42 -9.90
CA PHE A 127 -1.15 -22.46 -9.15
C PHE A 127 -1.14 -22.78 -7.66
N ASN A 128 0.06 -23.02 -7.11
CA ASN A 128 0.25 -23.21 -5.68
C ASN A 128 0.76 -21.91 -5.01
N PRO A 129 -0.08 -21.15 -4.31
CA PRO A 129 0.33 -19.91 -3.66
C PRO A 129 1.27 -20.11 -2.45
N ALA A 130 1.47 -21.35 -1.99
CA ALA A 130 2.38 -21.67 -0.91
C ALA A 130 3.82 -21.94 -1.38
N ASP A 131 4.04 -22.16 -2.69
CA ASP A 131 5.37 -22.33 -3.25
C ASP A 131 6.07 -21.01 -3.54
N VAL A 132 6.26 -20.22 -2.47
CA VAL A 132 6.87 -18.88 -2.50
C VAL A 132 8.39 -18.95 -2.78
N GLY A 133 8.96 -17.80 -3.20
CA GLY A 133 10.40 -17.60 -3.26
C GLY A 133 11.07 -17.61 -1.89
N GLU A 134 12.39 -17.63 -1.87
CA GLU A 134 13.18 -17.56 -0.64
C GLU A 134 13.11 -16.15 -0.04
N TYR A 135 13.08 -16.08 1.30
CA TYR A 135 13.06 -14.80 2.02
C TYR A 135 14.45 -14.24 2.21
N LEU A 136 14.61 -12.94 1.96
CA LEU A 136 15.85 -12.20 2.23
C LEU A 136 15.66 -11.26 3.42
N LYS A 137 16.59 -11.30 4.36
CA LYS A 137 16.72 -10.35 5.47
C LYS A 137 17.58 -9.14 5.05
N ALA A 138 17.60 -8.08 5.84
CA ALA A 138 18.22 -6.82 5.47
C ALA A 138 19.69 -6.92 5.00
N ALA A 139 20.52 -7.71 5.68
CA ALA A 139 21.91 -7.90 5.26
C ALA A 139 22.03 -8.67 3.93
N GLU A 140 21.17 -9.66 3.72
CA GLU A 140 21.10 -10.44 2.48
C GLU A 140 20.60 -9.61 1.31
N VAL A 141 19.62 -8.71 1.56
CA VAL A 141 19.15 -7.73 0.57
C VAL A 141 20.29 -6.84 0.10
N ASN A 142 21.09 -6.31 1.04
CA ASN A 142 22.25 -5.49 0.68
C ASN A 142 23.29 -6.27 -0.13
N ALA A 143 23.56 -7.51 0.24
CA ALA A 143 24.45 -8.39 -0.52
C ALA A 143 23.93 -8.66 -1.94
N MET A 144 22.61 -8.85 -2.11
CA MET A 144 22.00 -9.03 -3.42
C MET A 144 22.03 -7.76 -4.27
N LEU A 145 21.96 -6.56 -3.67
CA LEU A 145 22.07 -5.28 -4.39
C LEU A 145 23.48 -5.07 -4.98
N ASP A 146 24.51 -5.70 -4.37
CA ASP A 146 25.88 -5.66 -4.86
C ASP A 146 26.19 -6.82 -5.83
N ASP A 147 25.27 -7.76 -6.02
CA ASP A 147 25.44 -8.90 -6.90
C ASP A 147 25.04 -8.54 -8.36
N PRO A 148 25.96 -8.55 -9.34
CA PRO A 148 25.65 -8.23 -10.74
C PRO A 148 24.69 -9.24 -11.40
N ASP A 149 24.49 -10.42 -10.78
CA ASP A 149 23.55 -11.42 -11.25
C ASP A 149 22.16 -11.30 -10.61
N ALA A 150 21.96 -10.33 -9.71
CA ALA A 150 20.66 -10.07 -9.14
C ALA A 150 19.91 -8.95 -9.89
N VAL A 151 18.60 -9.16 -10.05
CA VAL A 151 17.67 -8.17 -10.63
C VAL A 151 16.59 -7.88 -9.60
N PHE A 152 16.47 -6.63 -9.19
CA PHE A 152 15.43 -6.20 -8.26
C PHE A 152 14.19 -5.74 -9.02
N ILE A 153 13.02 -6.24 -8.60
CA ILE A 153 11.72 -5.93 -9.23
C ILE A 153 10.79 -5.34 -8.19
N ASP A 154 10.29 -4.15 -8.46
CA ASP A 154 9.26 -3.50 -7.64
C ASP A 154 7.86 -4.00 -8.04
N MET A 155 7.20 -4.69 -7.11
CA MET A 155 5.82 -5.18 -7.28
C MET A 155 4.79 -4.16 -6.74
N ARG A 156 5.17 -2.91 -6.67
CA ARG A 156 4.28 -1.81 -6.28
C ARG A 156 3.79 -1.07 -7.53
N ASN A 157 2.72 -0.30 -7.35
CA ASN A 157 2.21 0.53 -8.44
C ASN A 157 3.19 1.68 -8.77
N HIS A 158 3.07 2.23 -9.98
CA HIS A 158 3.92 3.32 -10.46
C HIS A 158 4.04 4.49 -9.46
N TYR A 159 2.92 4.98 -8.92
CA TYR A 159 2.92 6.10 -7.97
C TYR A 159 3.63 5.79 -6.64
N GLU A 160 3.80 4.51 -6.29
CA GLU A 160 4.61 4.07 -5.14
C GLU A 160 6.10 4.07 -5.49
N TYR A 161 6.45 3.59 -6.70
CA TYR A 161 7.82 3.56 -7.22
C TYR A 161 8.39 4.96 -7.44
N GLU A 162 7.58 5.88 -7.96
CA GLU A 162 7.96 7.23 -8.35
C GLU A 162 8.58 8.04 -7.20
N VAL A 163 8.12 7.85 -5.96
CA VAL A 163 8.61 8.58 -4.77
C VAL A 163 9.70 7.86 -4.00
N GLY A 164 9.98 6.60 -4.31
CA GLY A 164 11.06 5.85 -3.68
C GLY A 164 11.10 4.40 -4.13
N HIS A 165 12.32 3.88 -4.30
CA HIS A 165 12.59 2.50 -4.71
C HIS A 165 14.00 2.07 -4.29
N PHE A 166 14.32 0.79 -4.37
CA PHE A 166 15.70 0.33 -4.20
C PHE A 166 16.56 0.77 -5.38
N GLU A 167 17.84 1.00 -5.11
CA GLU A 167 18.84 1.32 -6.13
C GLU A 167 18.75 0.29 -7.29
N ASN A 168 18.72 0.78 -8.52
CA ASN A 168 18.67 -0.02 -9.74
C ASN A 168 17.47 -0.99 -9.86
N ALA A 169 16.44 -0.84 -9.05
CA ALA A 169 15.24 -1.68 -9.16
C ALA A 169 14.46 -1.37 -10.44
N MET A 170 13.92 -2.43 -11.05
CA MET A 170 13.07 -2.32 -12.22
C MET A 170 11.61 -2.17 -11.79
N GLU A 171 10.93 -1.20 -12.37
CA GLU A 171 9.48 -1.05 -12.27
C GLU A 171 8.78 -1.99 -13.26
N ILE A 172 7.66 -2.59 -12.85
CA ILE A 172 6.76 -3.27 -13.77
C ILE A 172 5.71 -2.28 -14.24
N PRO A 173 5.71 -1.87 -15.53
CA PRO A 173 4.87 -0.80 -16.04
C PRO A 173 3.41 -1.25 -16.21
N ALA A 174 2.69 -1.36 -15.09
CA ALA A 174 1.27 -1.72 -15.04
C ALA A 174 0.55 -0.94 -13.93
N ASP A 175 -0.74 -0.71 -14.10
CA ASP A 175 -1.55 0.10 -13.18
C ASP A 175 -2.04 -0.70 -11.96
N THR A 176 -2.07 -2.03 -12.04
CA THR A 176 -2.57 -2.90 -10.98
C THR A 176 -1.68 -4.11 -10.74
N PHE A 177 -1.70 -4.64 -9.52
CA PHE A 177 -0.97 -5.85 -9.18
C PHE A 177 -1.36 -7.05 -10.07
N ARG A 178 -2.65 -7.14 -10.46
CA ARG A 178 -3.15 -8.17 -11.39
C ARG A 178 -2.49 -8.08 -12.75
N GLU A 179 -2.28 -6.88 -13.27
CA GLU A 179 -1.61 -6.64 -14.55
C GLU A 179 -0.09 -6.82 -14.44
N GLN A 180 0.49 -6.56 -13.27
CA GLN A 180 1.92 -6.72 -13.02
C GLN A 180 2.38 -8.16 -13.09
N LEU A 181 1.58 -9.12 -12.61
CA LEU A 181 2.00 -10.53 -12.53
C LEU A 181 2.37 -11.12 -13.89
N PRO A 182 1.51 -11.11 -14.93
CA PRO A 182 1.89 -11.63 -16.25
C PRO A 182 3.01 -10.80 -16.87
N LYS A 183 3.03 -9.49 -16.65
CA LYS A 183 4.04 -8.60 -17.22
C LYS A 183 5.43 -8.80 -16.60
N ALA A 184 5.49 -9.09 -15.30
CA ALA A 184 6.74 -9.47 -14.65
C ALA A 184 7.32 -10.76 -15.25
N VAL A 185 6.48 -11.76 -15.50
CA VAL A 185 6.90 -12.99 -16.19
C VAL A 185 7.46 -12.68 -17.58
N GLU A 186 6.75 -11.87 -18.39
CA GLU A 186 7.18 -11.46 -19.72
C GLU A 186 8.53 -10.74 -19.69
N MET A 187 8.65 -9.70 -18.87
CA MET A 187 9.87 -8.88 -18.78
C MET A 187 11.08 -9.66 -18.28
N MET A 188 10.87 -10.66 -17.42
CA MET A 188 11.95 -11.44 -16.85
C MET A 188 12.38 -12.64 -17.70
N GLN A 189 11.76 -12.91 -18.85
CA GLN A 189 12.17 -14.04 -19.71
C GLN A 189 13.64 -13.95 -20.14
N GLU A 190 14.14 -12.76 -20.46
CA GLU A 190 15.54 -12.53 -20.82
C GLU A 190 16.49 -12.61 -19.62
N HIS A 191 15.94 -12.61 -18.40
CA HIS A 191 16.67 -12.70 -17.13
C HIS A 191 16.45 -14.02 -16.39
N LYS A 192 16.00 -15.08 -17.08
CA LYS A 192 15.57 -16.34 -16.45
C LYS A 192 16.69 -17.04 -15.65
N ASP A 193 17.95 -16.80 -16.03
CA ASP A 193 19.13 -17.33 -15.34
C ASP A 193 19.61 -16.44 -14.19
N LYS A 194 19.11 -15.22 -14.08
CA LYS A 194 19.44 -14.25 -13.04
C LYS A 194 18.73 -14.57 -11.71
N LYS A 195 19.23 -13.99 -10.64
CA LYS A 195 18.60 -13.99 -9.33
C LYS A 195 17.52 -12.89 -9.30
N ILE A 196 16.25 -13.27 -9.23
CA ILE A 196 15.14 -12.32 -9.20
C ILE A 196 14.77 -12.02 -7.77
N VAL A 197 14.93 -10.77 -7.35
CA VAL A 197 14.57 -10.29 -6.01
C VAL A 197 13.37 -9.38 -6.11
N MET A 198 12.26 -9.79 -5.48
CA MET A 198 10.99 -9.06 -5.53
C MET A 198 10.72 -8.34 -4.20
N TYR A 199 10.14 -7.14 -4.28
CA TYR A 199 9.75 -6.42 -3.09
C TYR A 199 8.45 -5.63 -3.25
N CYS A 200 7.82 -5.33 -2.12
CA CYS A 200 6.71 -4.40 -2.01
C CYS A 200 6.73 -3.74 -0.62
N THR A 201 5.74 -2.94 -0.28
CA THR A 201 5.67 -2.20 0.99
C THR A 201 5.81 -3.09 2.23
N GLY A 202 4.99 -4.15 2.36
CA GLY A 202 4.93 -5.01 3.56
C GLY A 202 5.08 -6.51 3.30
N GLY A 203 5.36 -6.94 2.05
CA GLY A 203 5.62 -8.33 1.67
C GLY A 203 4.44 -9.08 1.04
N ILE A 204 3.19 -8.72 1.31
CA ILE A 204 2.01 -9.49 0.91
C ILE A 204 1.89 -9.74 -0.61
N ARG A 205 2.20 -8.74 -1.45
CA ARG A 205 2.20 -8.90 -2.92
C ARG A 205 3.28 -9.89 -3.37
N CYS A 206 4.43 -9.85 -2.71
CA CYS A 206 5.58 -10.66 -3.07
C CYS A 206 5.42 -12.15 -2.73
N GLU A 207 4.62 -12.51 -1.73
CA GLU A 207 4.22 -13.91 -1.51
C GLU A 207 3.60 -14.50 -2.79
N LYS A 208 2.56 -13.84 -3.32
CA LYS A 208 1.89 -14.28 -4.55
C LYS A 208 2.77 -14.15 -5.77
N ALA A 209 3.50 -13.04 -5.90
CA ALA A 209 4.32 -12.76 -7.06
C ALA A 209 5.50 -13.75 -7.19
N SER A 210 6.19 -14.07 -6.10
CA SER A 210 7.29 -15.03 -6.12
C SER A 210 6.81 -16.46 -6.43
N ALA A 211 5.68 -16.87 -5.86
CA ALA A 211 5.04 -18.13 -6.20
C ALA A 211 4.63 -18.18 -7.69
N TRP A 212 4.10 -17.05 -8.24
CA TRP A 212 3.74 -16.94 -9.64
C TRP A 212 4.96 -17.03 -10.57
N MET A 213 6.06 -16.40 -10.23
CA MET A 213 7.31 -16.52 -10.97
C MET A 213 7.80 -17.97 -10.99
N LYS A 214 7.80 -18.66 -9.85
CA LYS A 214 8.19 -20.09 -9.78
C LYS A 214 7.27 -20.97 -10.61
N HIS A 215 5.95 -20.76 -10.55
CA HIS A 215 4.95 -21.44 -11.35
C HIS A 215 5.22 -21.29 -12.86
N ASN A 216 5.77 -20.13 -13.28
CA ASN A 216 6.18 -19.86 -14.66
C ASN A 216 7.63 -20.28 -14.99
N GLY A 217 8.23 -21.12 -14.14
CA GLY A 217 9.51 -21.79 -14.40
C GLY A 217 10.75 -20.97 -14.08
N PHE A 218 10.63 -19.94 -13.22
CA PHE A 218 11.79 -19.24 -12.67
C PHE A 218 12.25 -19.96 -11.40
N ASN A 219 13.51 -20.39 -11.36
CA ASN A 219 14.03 -21.20 -10.26
C ASN A 219 14.83 -20.41 -9.22
N LYS A 220 15.25 -19.18 -9.55
CA LYS A 220 16.08 -18.31 -8.71
C LYS A 220 15.25 -17.08 -8.29
N VAL A 221 14.30 -17.29 -7.38
CA VAL A 221 13.34 -16.26 -6.97
C VAL A 221 13.41 -16.02 -5.46
N TRP A 222 13.65 -14.78 -5.10
CA TRP A 222 13.69 -14.28 -3.72
C TRP A 222 12.73 -13.14 -3.53
N HIS A 223 12.35 -12.88 -2.30
CA HIS A 223 11.62 -11.69 -1.94
C HIS A 223 12.00 -11.17 -0.55
N ILE A 224 11.83 -9.86 -0.33
CA ILE A 224 12.23 -9.22 0.91
C ILE A 224 11.24 -9.57 2.02
N GLU A 225 11.74 -10.15 3.10
CA GLU A 225 10.99 -10.53 4.29
C GLU A 225 10.35 -9.29 4.94
N GLY A 226 9.02 -9.23 5.01
CA GLY A 226 8.28 -8.09 5.56
C GLY A 226 8.35 -6.80 4.73
N GLY A 227 8.91 -6.86 3.51
CA GLY A 227 8.97 -5.76 2.55
C GLY A 227 9.89 -4.61 2.96
N ILE A 228 9.67 -3.43 2.36
CA ILE A 228 10.46 -2.22 2.61
C ILE A 228 10.45 -1.82 4.08
N ILE A 229 9.32 -1.91 4.75
CA ILE A 229 9.17 -1.49 6.15
C ILE A 229 10.12 -2.30 7.06
N GLU A 230 10.09 -3.63 6.94
CA GLU A 230 10.94 -4.50 7.76
C GLU A 230 12.41 -4.37 7.39
N TYR A 231 12.72 -4.26 6.08
CA TYR A 231 14.07 -4.02 5.60
C TYR A 231 14.67 -2.76 6.22
N ALA A 232 13.99 -1.62 6.10
CA ALA A 232 14.50 -0.34 6.58
C ALA A 232 14.66 -0.33 8.11
N ARG A 233 13.70 -0.92 8.84
CA ARG A 233 13.77 -1.06 10.29
C ARG A 233 14.98 -1.89 10.71
N ARG A 234 15.16 -3.07 10.11
CA ARG A 234 16.27 -3.97 10.43
C ARG A 234 17.62 -3.42 10.03
N ALA A 235 17.70 -2.78 8.84
CA ALA A 235 18.95 -2.14 8.43
C ALA A 235 19.38 -1.06 9.44
N ARG A 236 18.45 -0.21 9.90
CA ARG A 236 18.74 0.81 10.94
C ARG A 236 19.14 0.17 12.27
N GLU A 237 18.41 -0.84 12.75
CA GLU A 237 18.73 -1.55 14.01
C GLU A 237 20.11 -2.22 14.00
N GLN A 238 20.54 -2.71 12.84
CA GLN A 238 21.81 -3.41 12.65
C GLN A 238 22.97 -2.50 12.20
N GLY A 239 22.71 -1.20 12.03
CA GLY A 239 23.73 -0.26 11.53
C GLY A 239 24.16 -0.52 10.08
N LEU A 240 23.31 -1.19 9.28
CA LEU A 240 23.56 -1.43 7.86
C LEU A 240 23.17 -0.20 7.02
N PRO A 241 23.84 0.03 5.87
CA PRO A 241 23.42 1.06 4.95
C PRO A 241 22.01 0.76 4.42
N VAL A 242 21.13 1.77 4.44
CA VAL A 242 19.80 1.68 3.85
C VAL A 242 19.90 2.02 2.37
N ARG A 243 19.66 1.04 1.50
CA ARG A 243 19.81 1.12 0.04
C ARG A 243 18.46 1.39 -0.69
N PHE A 244 17.41 1.68 0.06
CA PHE A 244 16.16 2.20 -0.47
C PHE A 244 16.23 3.72 -0.49
N ILE A 245 16.01 4.33 -1.65
CA ILE A 245 16.06 5.78 -1.87
C ILE A 245 14.67 6.38 -1.89
N GLY A 246 14.51 7.52 -1.20
CA GLY A 246 13.27 8.28 -1.18
C GLY A 246 12.27 7.82 -0.12
N LYS A 247 11.01 7.80 -0.50
CA LYS A 247 9.84 7.62 0.38
C LYS A 247 9.09 6.34 0.06
N ASN A 248 8.73 5.58 1.08
CA ASN A 248 7.85 4.43 0.91
C ASN A 248 6.39 4.88 0.99
N PHE A 249 5.64 4.75 -0.10
CA PHE A 249 4.20 5.06 -0.10
C PHE A 249 3.44 4.07 0.78
N VAL A 250 2.53 4.59 1.61
CA VAL A 250 1.63 3.80 2.47
C VAL A 250 0.16 4.16 2.23
N PHE A 251 -0.73 3.17 2.42
CA PHE A 251 -2.14 3.29 2.08
C PHE A 251 -2.99 3.81 3.27
N ASP A 252 -2.52 4.87 3.94
CA ASP A 252 -3.24 5.53 5.03
C ASP A 252 -3.12 7.05 4.91
N GLU A 253 -3.58 7.81 5.91
CA GLU A 253 -3.59 9.28 5.85
C GLU A 253 -2.20 9.91 5.73
N ARG A 254 -1.14 9.22 6.11
CA ARG A 254 0.25 9.69 5.96
C ARG A 254 0.72 9.71 4.50
N MET A 255 0.14 8.83 3.66
CA MET A 255 0.49 8.62 2.23
C MET A 255 1.99 8.38 1.95
N GLY A 256 2.80 8.19 2.97
CA GLY A 256 4.22 7.85 2.83
C GLY A 256 4.98 7.88 4.14
N GLU A 257 6.07 7.12 4.16
CA GLU A 257 7.06 7.06 5.24
C GLU A 257 8.42 7.37 4.67
N ARG A 258 9.17 8.30 5.28
CA ARG A 258 10.50 8.66 4.80
C ARG A 258 11.51 7.58 5.17
N ILE A 259 12.16 7.03 4.15
CA ILE A 259 13.20 6.01 4.32
C ILE A 259 14.58 6.63 4.22
N SER A 260 14.84 7.47 3.21
CA SER A 260 16.05 8.29 3.08
C SER A 260 15.70 9.76 2.87
N ASP A 261 16.67 10.65 2.96
CA ASP A 261 16.46 12.10 2.79
C ASP A 261 16.32 12.52 1.32
N ASP A 262 16.50 11.58 0.39
CA ASP A 262 16.40 11.84 -1.03
C ASP A 262 14.98 12.19 -1.45
N VAL A 263 14.84 13.16 -2.34
CA VAL A 263 13.60 13.52 -3.03
C VAL A 263 13.82 13.25 -4.52
N ILE A 264 13.39 12.08 -4.98
CA ILE A 264 13.65 11.61 -6.35
C ILE A 264 12.50 11.91 -7.32
N ALA A 265 11.32 12.23 -6.81
CA ALA A 265 10.15 12.58 -7.58
C ALA A 265 10.04 14.09 -7.85
N GLN A 266 9.11 14.45 -8.72
CA GLN A 266 8.84 15.83 -9.12
C GLN A 266 7.36 16.17 -8.99
N CYS A 267 7.07 17.43 -8.72
CA CYS A 267 5.72 17.96 -8.77
C CYS A 267 5.14 17.79 -10.19
N HIS A 268 4.01 17.11 -10.31
CA HIS A 268 3.38 16.83 -11.59
C HIS A 268 2.88 18.08 -12.33
N GLN A 269 2.85 19.24 -11.66
CA GLN A 269 2.36 20.50 -12.26
C GLN A 269 3.50 21.43 -12.70
N CYS A 270 4.61 21.49 -11.95
CA CYS A 270 5.68 22.45 -12.27
C CYS A 270 7.07 21.81 -12.42
N GLY A 271 7.23 20.49 -12.16
CA GLY A 271 8.50 19.79 -12.27
C GLY A 271 9.50 20.06 -11.14
N ALA A 272 9.16 20.86 -10.13
CA ALA A 272 10.04 21.06 -8.98
C ALA A 272 10.20 19.77 -8.17
N PRO A 273 11.37 19.51 -7.55
CA PRO A 273 11.56 18.36 -6.67
C PRO A 273 10.49 18.29 -5.59
N CYS A 274 9.77 17.18 -5.51
CA CYS A 274 8.67 16.97 -4.57
C CYS A 274 8.28 15.50 -4.51
N ASP A 275 8.00 14.98 -3.33
CA ASP A 275 7.50 13.61 -3.11
C ASP A 275 6.21 13.57 -2.27
N THR A 276 5.49 14.69 -2.24
CA THR A 276 4.25 14.81 -1.48
C THR A 276 3.07 14.41 -2.35
N HIS A 277 2.52 13.22 -2.08
CA HIS A 277 1.27 12.79 -2.65
C HIS A 277 0.09 13.54 -2.05
N THR A 278 -0.87 13.86 -2.88
CA THR A 278 -2.15 14.43 -2.47
C THR A 278 -3.28 13.92 -3.35
N ASN A 279 -4.50 13.90 -2.81
CA ASN A 279 -5.70 13.70 -3.59
C ASN A 279 -6.27 15.05 -4.02
N CYS A 280 -6.64 15.15 -5.29
CA CYS A 280 -7.30 16.35 -5.79
C CYS A 280 -8.51 16.73 -4.92
N LYS A 281 -8.57 17.98 -4.44
CA LYS A 281 -9.66 18.46 -3.58
C LYS A 281 -11.02 18.51 -4.26
N ASN A 282 -11.08 18.46 -5.59
CA ASN A 282 -12.35 18.33 -6.30
C ASN A 282 -12.95 16.94 -6.04
N ASP A 283 -14.05 16.89 -5.30
CA ASP A 283 -14.81 15.66 -4.98
C ASP A 283 -15.22 14.84 -6.21
N GLY A 284 -15.35 15.47 -7.36
CA GLY A 284 -15.62 14.80 -8.64
C GLY A 284 -14.39 14.20 -9.30
N CYS A 285 -13.20 14.45 -8.74
CA CYS A 285 -11.93 14.03 -9.31
C CYS A 285 -11.17 13.03 -8.44
N HIS A 286 -10.79 13.42 -7.22
CA HIS A 286 -9.97 12.63 -6.27
C HIS A 286 -8.71 12.00 -6.88
N LEU A 287 -8.14 12.59 -7.93
CA LEU A 287 -6.92 12.09 -8.54
C LEU A 287 -5.78 12.14 -7.53
N LEU A 288 -5.08 11.01 -7.33
CA LEU A 288 -3.83 10.97 -6.59
C LEU A 288 -2.70 11.48 -7.47
N PHE A 289 -1.91 12.44 -6.99
CA PHE A 289 -0.79 13.03 -7.73
C PHE A 289 0.22 13.67 -6.79
N ILE A 290 1.40 14.02 -7.31
CA ILE A 290 2.44 14.70 -6.54
C ILE A 290 2.32 16.21 -6.74
N GLN A 291 2.26 16.96 -5.64
CA GLN A 291 2.07 18.40 -5.66
C GLN A 291 2.98 19.11 -4.66
N CYS A 292 3.78 20.06 -5.14
CA CYS A 292 4.57 20.91 -4.25
C CYS A 292 3.71 22.00 -3.57
N PRO A 293 4.17 22.59 -2.44
CA PRO A 293 3.40 23.61 -1.70
C PRO A 293 2.98 24.80 -2.56
N ALA A 294 3.86 25.31 -3.44
CA ALA A 294 3.55 26.43 -4.31
C ALA A 294 2.42 26.11 -5.31
N CYS A 295 2.41 24.91 -5.89
CA CYS A 295 1.32 24.46 -6.75
C CYS A 295 0.04 24.16 -5.95
N ALA A 296 0.16 23.67 -4.72
CA ALA A 296 -0.99 23.46 -3.84
C ALA A 296 -1.71 24.77 -3.52
N GLU A 297 -0.96 25.84 -3.27
CA GLU A 297 -1.51 27.19 -3.09
C GLU A 297 -2.14 27.70 -4.39
N LYS A 298 -1.39 27.65 -5.51
CA LYS A 298 -1.84 28.15 -6.82
C LYS A 298 -3.13 27.50 -7.31
N PHE A 299 -3.26 26.18 -7.13
CA PHE A 299 -4.38 25.38 -7.63
C PHE A 299 -5.36 24.95 -6.54
N ASN A 300 -5.31 25.58 -5.36
CA ASN A 300 -6.18 25.27 -4.23
C ASN A 300 -6.20 23.75 -3.87
N GLY A 301 -5.05 23.06 -3.96
CA GLY A 301 -4.92 21.61 -3.72
C GLY A 301 -5.57 20.75 -4.81
N CYS A 302 -5.86 21.30 -5.98
CA CYS A 302 -6.45 20.59 -7.10
C CYS A 302 -5.40 20.24 -8.17
N CYS A 303 -5.68 19.21 -8.96
CA CYS A 303 -4.76 18.72 -10.00
C CYS A 303 -4.73 19.58 -11.28
N SER A 304 -5.69 20.48 -11.46
CA SER A 304 -5.80 21.37 -12.63
C SER A 304 -6.62 22.61 -12.29
N GLU A 305 -6.55 23.66 -13.14
CA GLU A 305 -7.39 24.86 -13.01
C GLU A 305 -8.88 24.52 -13.03
N LEU A 306 -9.32 23.68 -13.96
CA LEU A 306 -10.71 23.22 -14.04
C LEU A 306 -11.18 22.57 -12.73
N CYS A 307 -10.34 21.74 -12.10
CA CYS A 307 -10.68 21.15 -10.82
C CYS A 307 -10.70 22.18 -9.69
N SER A 308 -9.84 23.20 -9.74
CA SER A 308 -9.84 24.31 -8.76
C SER A 308 -11.13 25.13 -8.89
N GLU A 309 -11.53 25.50 -10.10
CA GLU A 309 -12.78 26.21 -10.38
C GLU A 309 -14.02 25.41 -9.94
N GLU A 310 -14.05 24.09 -10.23
CA GLU A 310 -15.15 23.23 -9.79
C GLU A 310 -15.21 23.10 -8.26
N SER A 311 -14.06 23.04 -7.57
CA SER A 311 -13.98 22.80 -6.13
C SER A 311 -14.53 23.93 -5.26
N ILE A 312 -14.56 25.14 -5.78
CA ILE A 312 -15.05 26.35 -5.07
C ILE A 312 -16.55 26.62 -5.31
N LEU A 313 -17.19 25.87 -6.21
CA LEU A 313 -18.62 26.01 -6.46
C LEU A 313 -19.45 25.52 -5.25
N PRO A 314 -20.69 26.01 -5.07
CA PRO A 314 -21.61 25.48 -4.08
C PRO A 314 -21.77 23.96 -4.23
N GLU A 315 -21.90 23.25 -3.11
CA GLU A 315 -21.95 21.78 -3.08
C GLU A 315 -23.05 21.20 -3.98
N GLU A 316 -24.22 21.85 -4.02
CA GLU A 316 -25.35 21.46 -4.88
C GLU A 316 -24.99 21.53 -6.37
N GLU A 317 -24.29 22.57 -6.79
CA GLU A 317 -23.81 22.74 -8.17
C GLU A 317 -22.73 21.70 -8.49
N GLN A 318 -21.81 21.43 -7.58
CA GLN A 318 -20.82 20.37 -7.72
C GLN A 318 -21.50 18.99 -7.90
N ARG A 319 -22.55 18.69 -7.09
CA ARG A 319 -23.34 17.47 -7.21
C ARG A 319 -24.05 17.37 -8.55
N ARG A 320 -24.64 18.48 -9.02
CA ARG A 320 -25.32 18.55 -10.33
C ARG A 320 -24.34 18.26 -11.46
N ARG A 321 -23.15 18.84 -11.45
CA ARG A 321 -22.11 18.63 -12.48
C ARG A 321 -21.54 17.21 -12.45
N ARG A 322 -21.55 16.55 -11.31
CA ARG A 322 -21.12 15.15 -11.15
C ARG A 322 -22.19 14.14 -11.60
N ALA A 323 -23.46 14.53 -11.59
CA ALA A 323 -24.55 13.65 -11.99
C ALA A 323 -24.37 13.17 -13.43
N GLY A 324 -24.33 11.86 -13.65
CA GLY A 324 -24.13 11.24 -14.97
C GLY A 324 -22.67 11.09 -15.43
N ARG A 325 -21.67 11.56 -14.65
CA ARG A 325 -20.26 11.25 -14.94
C ARG A 325 -19.96 9.85 -14.38
N GLU A 326 -19.47 8.94 -15.20
CA GLU A 326 -18.90 7.67 -14.76
C GLU A 326 -17.56 7.93 -14.03
N ASN A 327 -17.64 8.29 -12.76
CA ASN A 327 -16.49 8.28 -11.87
C ASN A 327 -16.29 6.85 -11.39
N GLY A 328 -15.71 6.00 -12.24
CA GLY A 328 -15.41 4.63 -11.86
C GLY A 328 -14.46 4.59 -10.66
N ASN A 329 -14.46 3.48 -9.93
CA ASN A 329 -13.53 3.14 -8.83
C ASN A 329 -12.04 3.07 -9.29
N LYS A 330 -11.68 3.78 -10.34
CA LYS A 330 -10.37 3.75 -11.04
C LYS A 330 -9.39 4.83 -10.53
N ILE A 331 -9.65 5.39 -9.34
CA ILE A 331 -8.92 6.58 -8.84
C ILE A 331 -7.41 6.31 -8.71
N PHE A 332 -7.02 5.14 -8.22
CA PHE A 332 -5.60 4.79 -8.03
C PHE A 332 -4.96 4.15 -9.27
N ASN A 333 -5.73 3.46 -10.10
CA ASN A 333 -5.22 2.55 -11.12
C ASN A 333 -4.87 3.20 -12.47
N LYS A 334 -5.12 4.49 -12.65
CA LYS A 334 -4.83 5.23 -13.89
C LYS A 334 -4.50 6.70 -13.61
N SER A 335 -3.87 6.97 -12.49
CA SER A 335 -3.53 8.33 -12.07
C SER A 335 -2.64 9.03 -13.11
N ARG A 336 -1.63 8.32 -13.64
CA ARG A 336 -0.71 8.84 -14.65
C ARG A 336 -1.43 9.17 -15.96
N GLY A 337 -2.18 8.24 -16.53
CA GLY A 337 -2.94 8.47 -17.76
C GLY A 337 -3.98 9.58 -17.60
N ARG A 338 -4.70 9.66 -16.47
CA ARG A 338 -5.63 10.74 -16.17
C ARG A 338 -4.93 12.09 -16.00
N LEU A 339 -3.78 12.11 -15.35
CA LEU A 339 -2.99 13.32 -15.19
C LEU A 339 -2.45 13.79 -16.54
N ASN A 340 -1.84 12.91 -17.32
CA ASN A 340 -1.33 13.19 -18.65
C ASN A 340 -2.43 13.74 -19.56
N THR A 341 -3.61 13.12 -19.58
CA THR A 341 -4.76 13.60 -20.33
C THR A 341 -5.18 15.01 -19.89
N LYS A 342 -5.19 15.30 -18.58
CA LYS A 342 -5.54 16.61 -18.04
C LYS A 342 -4.50 17.69 -18.30
N LEU A 343 -3.22 17.33 -18.36
CA LEU A 343 -2.10 18.24 -18.63
C LEU A 343 -1.77 18.33 -20.14
N GLY A 344 -2.44 17.55 -20.99
CA GLY A 344 -2.15 17.49 -22.42
C GLY A 344 -0.81 16.81 -22.73
N ILE A 345 -0.28 16.01 -21.83
CA ILE A 345 0.98 15.28 -22.01
C ILE A 345 0.66 13.94 -22.70
N PRO A 346 1.29 13.60 -23.84
CA PRO A 346 1.07 12.30 -24.47
C PRO A 346 1.55 11.17 -23.57
N ASP A 347 0.80 10.06 -23.55
CA ASP A 347 1.21 8.86 -22.81
C ASP A 347 2.58 8.39 -23.33
N PRO A 348 3.52 8.05 -22.46
CA PRO A 348 4.77 7.43 -22.90
C PRO A 348 4.43 6.12 -23.61
N LYS A 349 4.97 5.95 -24.81
CA LYS A 349 4.79 4.74 -25.63
C LYS A 349 5.46 3.53 -25.01
#